data_d55ac4a8be57de475624a27f9d552bf3
#
_entry.id   d55ac4a8be57de475624a27f9d552bf3
#
_cell.length_a   1.000
_cell.length_b   1.000
_cell.length_c   1.000
_cell.angle_alpha   90.00
_cell.angle_beta   90.00
_cell.angle_gamma   90.00
#
_symmetry.space_group_name_H-M   'P 1'
#
loop_
_entity.id
_entity.type
_entity.pdbx_description
1 polymer ?
#
loop_
_entity_poly.entity_id
_entity_poly.type
_entity_poly.pdbx_seq_one_letter_code
_entity_poly.pdbx_strand_id
1 'polypeptide(L)'
;LRLLPSGIVRKNKISVIGNGVVVDPWALLDEIKEIKSKGVEVNENNFIISDSATLILPFHREMDEIREDGAGKGKIGTTRRGIGPAYEDKVGRRSIRVMDLRSESNLDHRLENILLHHNAIRKGLGKKKYKKNELKKQLLKIAPEILKFSQPVWQKIDEFKKRKKKILFEGAQGILLDVDHGTYPFVTSSNTVAASAATGTGCGPDSIQYVLGITKSYTTRVG
;
A
#
# COMPACT_ATOMS: atom_id res chain seq x y z
N LEU A 1 8.56 -5.85 -11.40
CA LEU A 1 7.91 -5.79 -10.08
C LEU A 1 7.23 -4.44 -9.91
N ARG A 2 6.05 -4.44 -9.28
CA ARG A 2 5.25 -3.22 -9.08
C ARG A 2 4.88 -3.01 -7.61
N LEU A 3 4.50 -4.08 -6.93
CA LEU A 3 4.06 -4.08 -5.53
C LEU A 3 5.03 -4.88 -4.65
N LEU A 4 5.57 -5.96 -5.17
CA LEU A 4 6.52 -6.79 -4.46
C LEU A 4 7.86 -6.07 -4.32
N PRO A 5 8.50 -6.11 -3.13
CA PRO A 5 9.84 -5.60 -2.94
C PRO A 5 10.85 -6.25 -3.89
N SER A 6 11.81 -5.47 -4.38
CA SER A 6 12.78 -5.93 -5.38
C SER A 6 13.61 -7.14 -4.93
N GLY A 7 13.80 -7.30 -3.62
CA GLY A 7 14.53 -8.42 -3.03
C GLY A 7 13.90 -9.79 -3.25
N ILE A 8 12.61 -9.87 -3.63
CA ILE A 8 11.88 -11.14 -3.80
C ILE A 8 12.50 -12.06 -4.87
N VAL A 9 13.16 -11.49 -5.87
CA VAL A 9 13.83 -12.26 -6.93
C VAL A 9 15.20 -12.82 -6.50
N ARG A 10 15.64 -12.53 -5.28
CA ARG A 10 16.91 -12.99 -4.74
C ARG A 10 16.72 -14.14 -3.77
N LYS A 11 17.47 -15.23 -3.99
CA LYS A 11 17.48 -16.38 -3.04
C LYS A 11 17.93 -15.95 -1.64
N ASN A 12 17.37 -16.58 -0.63
CA ASN A 12 17.72 -16.37 0.79
C ASN A 12 17.46 -14.92 1.29
N LYS A 13 16.53 -14.20 0.67
CA LYS A 13 16.05 -12.90 1.15
C LYS A 13 14.61 -13.01 1.63
N ILE A 14 14.30 -12.25 2.66
CA ILE A 14 12.92 -12.06 3.13
C ILE A 14 12.48 -10.69 2.65
N SER A 15 11.41 -10.66 1.89
CA SER A 15 10.81 -9.43 1.37
C SER A 15 9.62 -9.04 2.23
N VAL A 16 9.55 -7.77 2.61
CA VAL A 16 8.55 -7.28 3.57
C VAL A 16 7.85 -6.05 3.00
N ILE A 17 6.52 -6.07 3.00
CA ILE A 17 5.69 -4.89 2.78
C ILE A 17 5.30 -4.32 4.13
N GLY A 18 5.78 -3.11 4.44
CA GLY A 18 5.51 -2.41 5.69
C GLY A 18 4.12 -1.77 5.75
N ASN A 19 3.77 -1.22 6.89
CA ASN A 19 2.50 -0.50 7.11
C ASN A 19 2.48 0.91 6.50
N GLY A 20 3.63 1.40 6.04
CA GLY A 20 3.76 2.74 5.45
C GLY A 20 3.11 2.87 4.08
N VAL A 21 2.96 1.77 3.35
CA VAL A 21 2.36 1.73 2.01
C VAL A 21 0.88 1.35 2.06
N VAL A 22 0.19 1.59 0.94
CA VAL A 22 -1.16 1.07 0.69
C VAL A 22 -1.06 -0.06 -0.34
N VAL A 23 -1.88 -1.11 -0.18
CA VAL A 23 -1.74 -2.36 -0.93
C VAL A 23 -3.04 -2.69 -1.64
N ASP A 24 -2.97 -2.83 -2.96
CA ASP A 24 -4.06 -3.42 -3.74
C ASP A 24 -3.96 -4.95 -3.63
N PRO A 25 -4.87 -5.61 -2.92
CA PRO A 25 -4.74 -7.03 -2.63
C PRO A 25 -4.92 -7.90 -3.87
N TRP A 26 -5.77 -7.50 -4.82
CA TRP A 26 -5.98 -8.24 -6.08
C TRP A 26 -4.75 -8.13 -6.97
N ALA A 27 -4.27 -6.89 -7.21
CA ALA A 27 -3.07 -6.66 -8.01
C ALA A 27 -1.84 -7.35 -7.43
N LEU A 28 -1.73 -7.43 -6.09
CA LEU A 28 -0.64 -8.14 -5.43
C LEU A 28 -0.70 -9.64 -5.69
N LEU A 29 -1.88 -10.26 -5.58
CA LEU A 29 -2.06 -11.69 -5.87
C LEU A 29 -1.77 -12.01 -7.34
N ASP A 30 -2.19 -11.15 -8.26
CA ASP A 30 -1.89 -11.30 -9.68
C ASP A 30 -0.38 -11.19 -9.93
N GLU A 31 0.30 -10.24 -9.32
CA GLU A 31 1.77 -10.11 -9.44
C GLU A 31 2.50 -11.32 -8.84
N ILE A 32 2.07 -11.82 -7.69
CA ILE A 32 2.61 -13.05 -7.08
C ILE A 32 2.46 -14.23 -8.06
N LYS A 33 1.29 -14.38 -8.66
CA LYS A 33 1.03 -15.44 -9.64
C LYS A 33 1.94 -15.29 -10.87
N GLU A 34 2.08 -14.08 -11.38
CA GLU A 34 2.93 -13.78 -12.54
C GLU A 34 4.40 -14.14 -12.26
N ILE A 35 4.96 -13.71 -11.13
CA ILE A 35 6.39 -13.98 -10.86
C ILE A 35 6.64 -15.45 -10.52
N LYS A 36 5.69 -16.15 -9.91
CA LYS A 36 5.77 -17.61 -9.70
C LYS A 36 5.83 -18.36 -11.04
N SER A 37 5.05 -17.94 -12.04
CA SER A 37 5.12 -18.54 -13.38
C SER A 37 6.46 -18.33 -14.08
N LYS A 38 7.25 -17.36 -13.63
CA LYS A 38 8.62 -17.06 -14.07
C LYS A 38 9.69 -17.75 -13.22
N GLY A 39 9.30 -18.68 -12.35
CA GLY A 39 10.23 -19.46 -11.52
C GLY A 39 10.70 -18.76 -10.24
N VAL A 40 10.10 -17.61 -9.86
CA VAL A 40 10.41 -16.95 -8.59
C VAL A 40 9.55 -17.54 -7.49
N GLU A 41 10.20 -18.04 -6.44
CA GLU A 41 9.50 -18.56 -5.27
C GLU A 41 8.92 -17.42 -4.41
N VAL A 42 7.64 -17.52 -4.06
CA VAL A 42 6.96 -16.63 -3.09
C VAL A 42 6.12 -17.47 -2.15
N ASN A 43 6.53 -17.52 -0.89
CA ASN A 43 5.86 -18.28 0.15
C ASN A 43 5.95 -17.56 1.51
N GLU A 44 5.39 -18.14 2.55
CA GLU A 44 5.33 -17.57 3.91
C GLU A 44 6.71 -17.42 4.58
N ASN A 45 7.75 -18.09 4.07
CA ASN A 45 9.10 -18.03 4.61
C ASN A 45 9.90 -16.85 4.02
N ASN A 46 9.55 -16.37 2.82
CA ASN A 46 10.31 -15.35 2.12
C ASN A 46 9.52 -14.07 1.79
N PHE A 47 8.22 -14.04 2.10
CA PHE A 47 7.38 -12.87 1.87
C PHE A 47 6.46 -12.59 3.07
N ILE A 48 6.43 -11.33 3.51
CA ILE A 48 5.64 -10.85 4.65
C ILE A 48 4.91 -9.57 4.26
N ILE A 49 3.65 -9.45 4.67
CA ILE A 49 2.86 -8.22 4.56
C ILE A 49 2.50 -7.77 5.97
N SER A 50 2.66 -6.47 6.25
CA SER A 50 2.19 -5.91 7.51
C SER A 50 0.68 -6.10 7.67
N ASP A 51 0.28 -6.66 8.79
CA ASP A 51 -1.13 -6.77 9.19
C ASP A 51 -1.82 -5.39 9.29
N SER A 52 -1.06 -4.35 9.54
CA SER A 52 -1.51 -2.96 9.63
C SER A 52 -1.49 -2.20 8.30
N ALA A 53 -1.06 -2.83 7.20
CA ALA A 53 -1.10 -2.20 5.88
C ALA A 53 -2.54 -1.94 5.42
N THR A 54 -2.77 -0.75 4.87
CA THR A 54 -4.08 -0.33 4.36
C THR A 54 -4.34 -0.94 2.99
N LEU A 55 -5.56 -1.45 2.78
CA LEU A 55 -5.97 -2.01 1.51
C LEU A 55 -6.54 -0.93 0.57
N ILE A 56 -6.15 -1.01 -0.69
CA ILE A 56 -6.79 -0.27 -1.78
C ILE A 56 -8.00 -1.07 -2.24
N LEU A 57 -9.17 -0.40 -2.27
CA LEU A 57 -10.44 -0.99 -2.65
C LEU A 57 -10.95 -0.40 -3.97
N PRO A 58 -11.91 -1.03 -4.66
CA PRO A 58 -12.36 -0.59 -5.98
C PRO A 58 -12.78 0.88 -6.04
N PHE A 59 -13.45 1.39 -5.00
CA PHE A 59 -13.88 2.78 -4.95
C PHE A 59 -12.73 3.78 -4.81
N HIS A 60 -11.55 3.38 -4.29
CA HIS A 60 -10.37 4.23 -4.27
C HIS A 60 -9.87 4.50 -5.68
N ARG A 61 -9.81 3.45 -6.52
CA ARG A 61 -9.41 3.58 -7.92
C ARG A 61 -10.38 4.48 -8.69
N GLU A 62 -11.67 4.22 -8.55
CA GLU A 62 -12.71 5.03 -9.20
C GLU A 62 -12.65 6.49 -8.76
N MET A 63 -12.39 6.77 -7.49
CA MET A 63 -12.25 8.13 -6.99
C MET A 63 -11.02 8.84 -7.57
N ASP A 64 -9.90 8.13 -7.69
CA ASP A 64 -8.67 8.63 -8.30
C ASP A 64 -8.90 8.99 -9.78
N GLU A 65 -9.59 8.13 -10.54
CA GLU A 65 -10.00 8.37 -11.92
C GLU A 65 -10.92 9.60 -12.04
N ILE A 66 -11.96 9.69 -11.21
CA ILE A 66 -12.92 10.81 -11.23
C ILE A 66 -12.22 12.13 -10.97
N ARG A 67 -11.32 12.17 -9.98
CA ARG A 67 -10.58 13.39 -9.64
C ARG A 67 -9.64 13.81 -10.75
N GLU A 68 -8.89 12.87 -11.29
CA GLU A 68 -7.94 13.13 -12.36
C GLU A 68 -8.65 13.57 -13.65
N ASP A 69 -9.76 12.94 -14.01
CA ASP A 69 -10.53 13.33 -15.20
C ASP A 69 -11.26 14.67 -15.03
N GLY A 70 -11.72 14.97 -13.81
CA GLY A 70 -12.40 16.22 -13.49
C GLY A 70 -11.48 17.43 -13.30
N ALA A 71 -10.18 17.22 -13.11
CA ALA A 71 -9.24 18.30 -12.76
C ALA A 71 -8.83 19.22 -13.93
N GLY A 72 -9.17 18.91 -15.18
CA GLY A 72 -8.84 19.74 -16.35
C GLY A 72 -7.33 20.05 -16.42
N LYS A 73 -6.98 21.35 -16.38
CA LYS A 73 -5.58 21.81 -16.37
C LYS A 73 -4.86 21.58 -15.02
N GLY A 74 -5.57 21.24 -13.96
CA GLY A 74 -5.03 20.97 -12.62
C GLY A 74 -4.72 19.51 -12.36
N LYS A 75 -4.61 18.66 -13.39
CA LYS A 75 -4.24 17.25 -13.25
C LYS A 75 -2.93 17.10 -12.50
N ILE A 76 -2.91 16.21 -11.53
CA ILE A 76 -1.70 15.84 -10.78
C ILE A 76 -0.83 14.88 -11.60
N GLY A 77 -1.42 14.13 -12.53
CA GLY A 77 -0.75 13.07 -13.29
C GLY A 77 -0.66 11.78 -12.47
N THR A 78 -1.76 11.38 -11.83
CA THR A 78 -1.80 10.16 -11.02
C THR A 78 -1.75 8.90 -11.89
N THR A 79 -1.34 7.78 -11.27
CA THR A 79 -1.36 6.47 -11.93
C THR A 79 -2.76 5.84 -11.96
N ARG A 80 -3.77 6.51 -11.43
CA ARG A 80 -5.18 6.06 -11.32
C ARG A 80 -5.35 4.72 -10.60
N ARG A 81 -4.46 4.45 -9.64
CA ARG A 81 -4.47 3.20 -8.86
C ARG A 81 -5.14 3.33 -7.50
N GLY A 82 -5.69 4.48 -7.18
CA GLY A 82 -6.38 4.72 -5.91
C GLY A 82 -5.44 4.95 -4.73
N ILE A 83 -4.18 5.28 -4.98
CA ILE A 83 -3.16 5.48 -3.93
C ILE A 83 -3.57 6.63 -3.01
N GLY A 84 -3.83 7.83 -3.57
CA GLY A 84 -4.24 9.01 -2.81
C GLY A 84 -5.48 8.79 -1.97
N PRO A 85 -6.60 8.36 -2.56
CA PRO A 85 -7.81 8.06 -1.80
C PRO A 85 -7.65 7.01 -0.69
N ALA A 86 -6.78 6.01 -0.88
CA ALA A 86 -6.49 5.03 0.16
C ALA A 86 -5.69 5.63 1.34
N TYR A 87 -4.75 6.54 1.07
CA TYR A 87 -4.05 7.29 2.12
C TYR A 87 -5.00 8.26 2.83
N GLU A 88 -5.93 8.93 2.15
CA GLU A 88 -6.96 9.75 2.78
C GLU A 88 -7.79 8.92 3.78
N ASP A 89 -8.19 7.71 3.40
CA ASP A 89 -8.94 6.83 4.30
C ASP A 89 -8.08 6.32 5.47
N LYS A 90 -6.80 6.09 5.24
CA LYS A 90 -5.85 5.74 6.31
C LYS A 90 -5.77 6.85 7.36
N VAL A 91 -5.53 8.09 6.94
CA VAL A 91 -5.44 9.27 7.83
C VAL A 91 -6.81 9.61 8.41
N GLY A 92 -7.90 9.44 7.64
CA GLY A 92 -9.29 9.57 8.07
C GLY A 92 -9.76 8.48 9.03
N ARG A 93 -8.91 7.48 9.36
CA ARG A 93 -9.16 6.41 10.34
C ARG A 93 -10.34 5.50 9.99
N ARG A 94 -10.67 5.37 8.70
CA ARG A 94 -11.76 4.54 8.19
C ARG A 94 -11.29 3.41 7.26
N SER A 95 -9.98 3.33 6.98
CA SER A 95 -9.42 2.32 6.09
C SER A 95 -9.64 0.89 6.59
N ILE A 96 -9.69 -0.04 5.66
CA ILE A 96 -9.61 -1.48 5.92
C ILE A 96 -8.13 -1.88 5.84
N ARG A 97 -7.66 -2.59 6.86
CA ARG A 97 -6.29 -3.10 6.96
C ARG A 97 -6.25 -4.60 6.66
N VAL A 98 -5.09 -5.13 6.39
CA VAL A 98 -4.90 -6.58 6.16
C VAL A 98 -5.44 -7.40 7.33
N MET A 99 -5.19 -6.97 8.58
CA MET A 99 -5.68 -7.68 9.78
C MET A 99 -7.20 -7.76 9.87
N ASP A 100 -7.94 -6.80 9.30
CA ASP A 100 -9.40 -6.78 9.35
C ASP A 100 -10.02 -7.94 8.56
N LEU A 101 -9.26 -8.55 7.65
CA LEU A 101 -9.68 -9.74 6.91
C LEU A 101 -9.77 -11.01 7.77
N ARG A 102 -9.18 -11.01 8.99
CA ARG A 102 -9.17 -12.17 9.89
C ARG A 102 -10.52 -12.46 10.52
N SER A 103 -11.38 -11.45 10.64
CA SER A 103 -12.68 -11.57 11.31
C SER A 103 -13.77 -11.01 10.41
N GLU A 104 -14.71 -11.87 10.02
CA GLU A 104 -15.83 -11.48 9.17
C GLU A 104 -16.71 -10.40 9.82
N SER A 105 -16.93 -10.48 11.13
CA SER A 105 -17.72 -9.49 11.87
C SER A 105 -17.02 -8.14 11.93
N ASN A 106 -15.70 -8.11 12.19
CA ASN A 106 -14.91 -6.88 12.16
C ASN A 106 -14.88 -6.27 10.76
N LEU A 107 -14.67 -7.10 9.73
CA LEU A 107 -14.69 -6.65 8.34
C LEU A 107 -16.04 -6.04 7.96
N ASP A 108 -17.15 -6.64 8.41
CA ASP A 108 -18.51 -6.13 8.17
C ASP A 108 -18.71 -4.73 8.75
N HIS A 109 -18.29 -4.53 9.99
CA HIS A 109 -18.35 -3.21 10.67
C HIS A 109 -17.44 -2.17 9.99
N ARG A 110 -16.22 -2.56 9.61
CA ARG A 110 -15.29 -1.67 8.88
C ARG A 110 -15.83 -1.26 7.52
N LEU A 111 -16.43 -2.21 6.78
CA LEU A 111 -17.08 -1.94 5.50
C LEU A 111 -18.25 -0.98 5.63
N GLU A 112 -19.06 -1.11 6.68
CA GLU A 112 -20.16 -0.20 6.94
C GLU A 112 -19.67 1.24 7.11
N ASN A 113 -18.65 1.44 7.94
CA ASN A 113 -18.09 2.76 8.23
C ASN A 113 -17.46 3.41 6.98
N ILE A 114 -16.65 2.66 6.22
CA ILE A 114 -15.99 3.22 5.03
C ILE A 114 -17.01 3.49 3.92
N LEU A 115 -18.00 2.63 3.74
CA LEU A 115 -19.04 2.80 2.72
C LEU A 115 -20.03 3.92 3.07
N LEU A 116 -20.24 4.25 4.34
CA LEU A 116 -21.00 5.44 4.72
C LEU A 116 -20.41 6.69 4.05
N HIS A 117 -19.09 6.87 4.15
CA HIS A 117 -18.36 7.98 3.55
C HIS A 117 -18.40 7.93 2.02
N HIS A 118 -17.93 6.83 1.44
CA HIS A 118 -17.82 6.73 -0.03
C HIS A 118 -19.17 6.75 -0.75
N ASN A 119 -20.21 6.15 -0.16
CA ASN A 119 -21.55 6.17 -0.73
C ASN A 119 -22.22 7.55 -0.63
N ALA A 120 -21.88 8.37 0.35
CA ALA A 120 -22.32 9.76 0.43
C ALA A 120 -21.72 10.59 -0.72
N ILE A 121 -20.40 10.45 -0.97
CA ILE A 121 -19.72 11.10 -2.10
C ILE A 121 -20.32 10.63 -3.44
N ARG A 122 -20.51 9.32 -3.61
CA ARG A 122 -21.08 8.75 -4.83
C ARG A 122 -22.48 9.26 -5.12
N LYS A 123 -23.30 9.42 -4.08
CA LYS A 123 -24.63 10.04 -4.21
C LYS A 123 -24.53 11.46 -4.75
N GLY A 124 -23.60 12.27 -4.22
CA GLY A 124 -23.35 13.63 -4.72
C GLY A 124 -22.87 13.68 -6.16
N LEU A 125 -22.17 12.63 -6.64
CA LEU A 125 -21.69 12.48 -8.00
C LEU A 125 -22.70 11.77 -8.94
N GLY A 126 -23.95 11.50 -8.49
CA GLY A 126 -24.95 10.79 -9.28
C GLY A 126 -24.62 9.32 -9.58
N LYS A 127 -23.69 8.71 -8.82
CA LYS A 127 -23.24 7.32 -9.03
C LYS A 127 -23.99 6.33 -8.14
N LYS A 128 -24.12 5.10 -8.61
CA LYS A 128 -24.72 4.00 -7.83
C LYS A 128 -23.86 3.71 -6.58
N LYS A 129 -24.51 3.41 -5.46
CA LYS A 129 -23.86 3.01 -4.22
C LYS A 129 -23.14 1.67 -4.37
N TYR A 130 -22.00 1.51 -3.72
CA TYR A 130 -21.40 0.20 -3.51
C TYR A 130 -22.25 -0.60 -2.52
N LYS A 131 -22.44 -1.87 -2.79
CA LYS A 131 -23.15 -2.79 -1.90
C LYS A 131 -22.16 -3.49 -0.99
N LYS A 132 -22.37 -3.35 0.33
CA LYS A 132 -21.50 -3.91 1.36
C LYS A 132 -21.25 -5.41 1.16
N ASN A 133 -22.31 -6.18 0.95
CA ASN A 133 -22.22 -7.64 0.84
C ASN A 133 -21.42 -8.10 -0.40
N GLU A 134 -21.50 -7.38 -1.51
CA GLU A 134 -20.73 -7.71 -2.71
C GLU A 134 -19.23 -7.50 -2.48
N LEU A 135 -18.85 -6.36 -1.87
CA LEU A 135 -17.46 -6.06 -1.57
C LEU A 135 -16.92 -7.00 -0.47
N LYS A 136 -17.71 -7.27 0.57
CA LYS A 136 -17.39 -8.25 1.61
C LYS A 136 -17.06 -9.62 1.01
N LYS A 137 -17.93 -10.12 0.12
CA LYS A 137 -17.73 -11.41 -0.56
C LYS A 137 -16.42 -11.44 -1.36
N GLN A 138 -16.11 -10.34 -2.08
CA GLN A 138 -14.85 -10.23 -2.82
C GLN A 138 -13.63 -10.28 -1.90
N LEU A 139 -13.66 -9.56 -0.78
CA LEU A 139 -12.57 -9.53 0.19
C LEU A 139 -12.39 -10.88 0.89
N LEU A 140 -13.47 -11.51 1.33
CA LEU A 140 -13.41 -12.84 1.97
C LEU A 140 -12.87 -13.91 1.02
N LYS A 141 -13.13 -13.79 -0.28
CA LYS A 141 -12.59 -14.73 -1.28
C LYS A 141 -11.06 -14.71 -1.36
N ILE A 142 -10.46 -13.52 -1.22
CA ILE A 142 -8.99 -13.37 -1.30
C ILE A 142 -8.30 -13.41 0.07
N ALA A 143 -9.07 -13.30 1.16
CA ALA A 143 -8.54 -13.23 2.51
C ALA A 143 -7.56 -14.37 2.84
N PRO A 144 -7.83 -15.66 2.58
CA PRO A 144 -6.91 -16.74 2.89
C PRO A 144 -5.55 -16.57 2.20
N GLU A 145 -5.54 -16.12 0.94
CA GLU A 145 -4.31 -15.95 0.16
C GLU A 145 -3.47 -14.75 0.63
N ILE A 146 -4.09 -13.72 1.16
CA ILE A 146 -3.39 -12.55 1.71
C ILE A 146 -2.94 -12.81 3.14
N LEU A 147 -3.82 -13.40 3.96
CA LEU A 147 -3.57 -13.59 5.39
C LEU A 147 -2.42 -14.54 5.70
N LYS A 148 -2.11 -15.48 4.83
CA LYS A 148 -0.95 -16.37 5.01
C LYS A 148 0.38 -15.60 5.06
N PHE A 149 0.47 -14.42 4.45
CA PHE A 149 1.64 -13.55 4.50
C PHE A 149 1.57 -12.49 5.62
N SER A 150 0.42 -12.38 6.31
CA SER A 150 0.14 -11.30 7.24
C SER A 150 0.82 -11.50 8.58
N GLN A 151 1.72 -10.56 8.95
CA GLN A 151 2.43 -10.58 10.23
C GLN A 151 2.57 -9.17 10.80
N PRO A 152 2.77 -8.99 12.12
CA PRO A 152 3.11 -7.71 12.73
C PRO A 152 4.56 -7.33 12.38
N VAL A 153 4.73 -6.54 11.32
CA VAL A 153 6.04 -6.21 10.74
C VAL A 153 6.97 -5.54 11.75
N TRP A 154 6.46 -4.68 12.63
CA TRP A 154 7.28 -4.05 13.66
C TRP A 154 7.98 -5.07 14.58
N GLN A 155 7.30 -6.17 14.95
CA GLN A 155 7.90 -7.27 15.72
C GLN A 155 8.94 -8.03 14.88
N LYS A 156 8.64 -8.28 13.60
CA LYS A 156 9.57 -8.96 12.70
C LYS A 156 10.85 -8.18 12.47
N ILE A 157 10.75 -6.87 12.29
CA ILE A 157 11.93 -6.00 12.18
C ILE A 157 12.78 -6.06 13.46
N ASP A 158 12.13 -6.02 14.64
CA ASP A 158 12.83 -6.16 15.92
C ASP A 158 13.54 -7.53 16.05
N GLU A 159 12.86 -8.63 15.70
CA GLU A 159 13.48 -9.97 15.65
C GLU A 159 14.70 -10.00 14.71
N PHE A 160 14.60 -9.40 13.51
CA PHE A 160 15.71 -9.35 12.57
C PHE A 160 16.89 -8.53 13.11
N LYS A 161 16.63 -7.40 13.78
CA LYS A 161 17.66 -6.60 14.46
C LYS A 161 18.36 -7.41 15.57
N LYS A 162 17.61 -8.07 16.45
CA LYS A 162 18.16 -8.94 17.51
C LYS A 162 19.04 -10.06 16.95
N ARG A 163 18.67 -10.60 15.79
CA ARG A 163 19.47 -11.60 15.06
C ARG A 163 20.58 -10.99 14.20
N LYS A 164 20.89 -9.70 14.34
CA LYS A 164 21.91 -8.97 13.59
C LYS A 164 21.77 -9.11 12.05
N LYS A 165 20.55 -9.23 11.55
CA LYS A 165 20.29 -9.26 10.10
C LYS A 165 20.47 -7.87 9.51
N LYS A 166 21.00 -7.81 8.30
CA LYS A 166 21.05 -6.57 7.51
C LYS A 166 19.67 -6.32 6.90
N ILE A 167 19.15 -5.11 7.08
CA ILE A 167 17.84 -4.70 6.58
C ILE A 167 18.05 -3.59 5.55
N LEU A 168 17.46 -3.77 4.36
CA LEU A 168 17.39 -2.74 3.34
C LEU A 168 15.97 -2.19 3.30
N PHE A 169 15.82 -0.91 3.60
CA PHE A 169 14.58 -0.18 3.40
C PHE A 169 14.54 0.35 1.98
N GLU A 170 13.60 -0.13 1.19
CA GLU A 170 13.39 0.30 -0.19
C GLU A 170 12.29 1.35 -0.20
N GLY A 171 12.65 2.59 -0.56
CA GLY A 171 11.70 3.67 -0.77
C GLY A 171 10.96 3.53 -2.10
N ALA A 172 9.95 4.35 -2.29
CA ALA A 172 9.21 4.48 -3.53
C ALA A 172 9.21 5.93 -4.00
N GLN A 173 8.90 6.17 -5.27
CA GLN A 173 8.87 7.50 -5.92
C GLN A 173 10.22 8.23 -5.83
N GLY A 174 10.26 9.41 -5.20
CA GLY A 174 11.47 10.22 -5.05
C GLY A 174 11.20 11.47 -4.25
N ILE A 175 12.25 12.14 -3.78
CA ILE A 175 12.16 13.29 -2.86
C ILE A 175 11.31 14.44 -3.41
N LEU A 176 11.36 14.72 -4.70
CA LEU A 176 10.55 15.79 -5.32
C LEU A 176 9.05 15.46 -5.38
N LEU A 177 8.68 14.20 -5.09
CA LEU A 177 7.30 13.75 -4.99
C LEU A 177 6.83 13.56 -3.55
N ASP A 178 7.66 13.88 -2.55
CA ASP A 178 7.28 13.82 -1.13
C ASP A 178 6.12 14.78 -0.85
N VAL A 179 5.13 14.32 -0.06
CA VAL A 179 3.92 15.10 0.20
C VAL A 179 4.21 16.41 0.94
N ASP A 180 5.26 16.45 1.77
CA ASP A 180 5.62 17.63 2.58
C ASP A 180 6.78 18.42 1.95
N HIS A 181 7.76 17.73 1.39
CA HIS A 181 9.02 18.31 0.92
C HIS A 181 9.14 18.38 -0.61
N GLY A 182 8.17 17.83 -1.34
CA GLY A 182 8.16 17.81 -2.80
C GLY A 182 7.56 19.05 -3.44
N THR A 183 7.31 18.96 -4.75
CA THR A 183 6.74 20.03 -5.58
C THR A 183 5.21 20.07 -5.48
N TYR A 184 4.69 20.35 -4.29
CA TYR A 184 3.25 20.42 -4.03
C TYR A 184 2.54 21.38 -4.97
N PRO A 185 1.34 21.10 -5.52
CA PRO A 185 0.50 19.89 -5.26
C PRO A 185 0.84 18.66 -6.10
N PHE A 186 1.86 18.73 -6.94
CA PHE A 186 2.25 17.68 -7.87
C PHE A 186 3.17 16.66 -7.18
N VAL A 187 2.66 15.99 -6.17
CA VAL A 187 3.35 15.06 -5.29
C VAL A 187 2.57 13.75 -5.15
N THR A 188 3.19 12.74 -4.55
CA THR A 188 2.47 11.54 -4.08
C THR A 188 1.78 11.83 -2.74
N SER A 189 0.91 10.95 -2.30
CA SER A 189 0.14 11.11 -1.04
C SER A 189 0.86 10.53 0.19
N SER A 190 2.17 10.36 0.10
CA SER A 190 2.98 9.80 1.18
C SER A 190 4.34 10.48 1.28
N ASN A 191 5.00 10.33 2.44
CA ASN A 191 6.38 10.74 2.59
C ASN A 191 7.32 9.75 1.89
N THR A 192 8.28 10.29 1.15
CA THR A 192 9.29 9.54 0.39
C THR A 192 10.69 9.73 0.94
N VAL A 193 10.85 10.58 1.97
CA VAL A 193 12.12 10.78 2.68
C VAL A 193 12.56 9.52 3.44
N ALA A 194 13.85 9.31 3.60
CA ALA A 194 14.39 8.11 4.25
C ALA A 194 13.83 7.88 5.66
N ALA A 195 13.56 8.94 6.41
CA ALA A 195 12.98 8.86 7.76
C ALA A 195 11.61 8.16 7.80
N SER A 196 10.85 8.17 6.69
CA SER A 196 9.56 7.49 6.57
C SER A 196 9.66 5.96 6.69
N ALA A 197 10.85 5.38 6.51
CA ALA A 197 11.09 3.96 6.74
C ALA A 197 10.83 3.55 8.20
N ALA A 198 11.15 4.41 9.16
CA ALA A 198 10.90 4.15 10.57
C ALA A 198 9.39 4.04 10.86
N THR A 199 8.60 5.04 10.48
CA THR A 199 7.14 5.03 10.67
C THR A 199 6.46 3.97 9.79
N GLY A 200 6.98 3.76 8.58
CA GLY A 200 6.43 2.82 7.60
C GLY A 200 6.65 1.35 7.92
N THR A 201 7.51 1.03 8.90
CA THR A 201 7.77 -0.34 9.36
C THR A 201 7.60 -0.50 10.86
N GLY A 202 7.46 0.60 11.61
CA GLY A 202 7.35 0.60 13.07
C GLY A 202 8.67 0.36 13.79
N CYS A 203 9.82 0.56 13.13
CA CYS A 203 11.13 0.52 13.79
C CYS A 203 11.52 1.87 14.37
N GLY A 204 12.48 1.87 15.31
CA GLY A 204 13.07 3.11 15.81
C GLY A 204 13.90 3.83 14.73
N PRO A 205 14.06 5.17 14.80
CA PRO A 205 14.83 5.94 13.84
C PRO A 205 16.32 5.54 13.80
N ASP A 206 16.86 5.01 14.90
CA ASP A 206 18.18 4.42 15.04
C ASP A 206 18.45 3.23 14.12
N SER A 207 17.37 2.63 13.58
CA SER A 207 17.46 1.51 12.63
C SER A 207 17.94 1.94 11.25
N ILE A 208 17.93 3.23 10.95
CA ILE A 208 18.41 3.80 9.69
C ILE A 208 19.85 4.27 9.91
N GLN A 209 20.81 3.39 9.66
CA GLN A 209 22.23 3.67 9.89
C GLN A 209 22.92 4.34 8.68
N TYR A 210 22.38 4.14 7.49
CA TYR A 210 22.95 4.67 6.25
C TYR A 210 21.84 4.95 5.23
N VAL A 211 21.95 6.05 4.51
CA VAL A 211 21.02 6.43 3.45
C VAL A 211 21.77 6.50 2.12
N LEU A 212 21.39 5.64 1.19
CA LEU A 212 21.88 5.67 -0.18
C LEU A 212 20.90 6.45 -1.07
N GLY A 213 21.32 7.61 -1.53
CA GLY A 213 20.59 8.39 -2.52
C GLY A 213 20.86 7.86 -3.92
N ILE A 214 19.78 7.63 -4.69
CA ILE A 214 19.85 7.26 -6.11
C ILE A 214 19.32 8.41 -6.92
N THR A 215 20.12 8.89 -7.88
CA THR A 215 19.73 9.94 -8.80
C THR A 215 19.86 9.48 -10.24
N LYS A 216 18.95 9.96 -11.09
CA LYS A 216 19.04 9.73 -12.54
C LYS A 216 19.81 10.88 -13.19
N SER A 217 20.42 10.62 -14.34
CA SER A 217 21.02 11.67 -15.18
C SER A 217 19.97 12.55 -15.87
N TYR A 218 18.71 12.18 -15.83
CA TYR A 218 17.56 12.92 -16.39
C TYR A 218 16.33 12.77 -15.50
N THR A 219 15.43 13.74 -15.55
CA THR A 219 14.18 13.72 -14.80
C THR A 219 13.11 12.91 -15.52
N THR A 220 12.39 12.06 -14.79
CA THR A 220 11.19 11.37 -15.28
C THR A 220 10.01 11.68 -14.38
N ARG A 221 8.85 11.86 -14.98
CA ARG A 221 7.59 12.13 -14.29
C ARG A 221 6.43 11.48 -15.04
N VAL A 222 5.39 11.06 -14.31
CA VAL A 222 4.09 10.67 -14.87
C VAL A 222 3.21 11.91 -14.96
N GLY A 223 2.47 12.07 -16.04
CA GLY A 223 1.53 13.18 -16.28
C GLY A 223 1.99 14.14 -17.33
#